data_11ca00060929ea222a02e3711d4ea1e4
#
_entry.id   11ca00060929ea222a02e3711d4ea1e4
#
_cell.length_a   1.000
_cell.length_b   1.000
_cell.length_c   1.000
_cell.angle_alpha   90.00
_cell.angle_beta   90.00
_cell.angle_gamma   90.00
#
_symmetry.space_group_name_H-M   'P 1'
#
loop_
_entity.id
_entity.type
_entity.pdbx_description
1 polymer ?
#
loop_
_entity_poly.entity_id
_entity_poly.type
_entity_poly.pdbx_seq_one_letter_code
_entity_poly.pdbx_strand_id
1 'polypeptide(L)'
;MNAVSRVHITPHMHWDREWYFTTEASRILLVNNMEEILTRLEQDVDYLFYVLDGQTAVLEDYFAVKPQYRERVRALVAAGKLIIGPWYTQTDTTIVAGESIARNLLYGLRDCRPFGEPMKIGYLPDSFGMSGQLPHIYNQFGITRAMFWRGCSPRHGSDKTEFL
;
A
#
# COMPACT_ATOMS: atom_id res chain seq x y z
N MET A 1 -29.09 -8.32 -17.50
CA MET A 1 -27.95 -8.29 -16.58
C MET A 1 -26.81 -9.04 -17.25
N ASN A 2 -25.69 -8.37 -17.53
CA ASN A 2 -24.51 -9.06 -18.06
C ASN A 2 -23.95 -9.95 -16.93
N ALA A 3 -23.81 -11.24 -17.21
CA ALA A 3 -23.19 -12.15 -16.25
C ALA A 3 -21.72 -11.73 -16.03
N VAL A 4 -21.28 -11.66 -14.78
CA VAL A 4 -19.87 -11.47 -14.46
C VAL A 4 -19.11 -12.68 -14.97
N SER A 5 -18.20 -12.48 -15.91
CA SER A 5 -17.44 -13.57 -16.56
C SER A 5 -16.08 -13.83 -15.91
N ARG A 6 -15.58 -12.89 -15.11
CA ARG A 6 -14.27 -12.99 -14.46
C ARG A 6 -14.25 -12.21 -13.14
N VAL A 7 -13.65 -12.80 -12.12
CA VAL A 7 -13.38 -12.17 -10.83
C VAL A 7 -11.85 -12.19 -10.59
N HIS A 8 -11.29 -11.05 -10.26
CA HIS A 8 -9.89 -10.92 -9.82
C HIS A 8 -9.87 -10.76 -8.31
N ILE A 9 -9.13 -11.60 -7.61
CA ILE A 9 -8.97 -11.55 -6.17
C ILE A 9 -7.55 -11.12 -5.86
N THR A 10 -7.42 -10.01 -5.11
CA THR A 10 -6.13 -9.47 -4.67
C THR A 10 -6.08 -9.55 -3.14
N PRO A 11 -5.30 -10.48 -2.57
CA PRO A 11 -5.11 -10.52 -1.12
C PRO A 11 -4.27 -9.31 -0.70
N HIS A 12 -4.77 -8.61 0.31
CA HIS A 12 -4.11 -7.42 0.86
C HIS A 12 -4.51 -7.22 2.32
N MET A 13 -3.86 -6.30 3.00
CA MET A 13 -4.31 -5.75 4.28
C MET A 13 -4.46 -4.25 4.19
N HIS A 14 -5.17 -3.64 5.14
CA HIS A 14 -5.06 -2.25 5.53
C HIS A 14 -4.55 -2.20 6.96
N TRP A 15 -3.53 -1.37 7.23
CA TRP A 15 -2.86 -1.34 8.51
C TRP A 15 -2.96 0.02 9.18
N ASP A 16 -3.80 0.10 10.23
CA ASP A 16 -3.84 1.22 11.15
C ASP A 16 -2.82 0.99 12.27
N ARG A 17 -1.73 1.76 12.25
CA ARG A 17 -0.62 1.60 13.21
C ARG A 17 -1.06 1.90 14.64
N GLU A 18 -1.84 2.93 14.82
CA GLU A 18 -2.27 3.46 16.13
C GLU A 18 -3.74 3.86 16.08
N TRP A 19 -4.62 2.90 16.27
CA TRP A 19 -6.05 3.15 16.36
C TRP A 19 -6.63 2.60 17.67
N TYR A 20 -6.80 1.28 17.76
CA TYR A 20 -7.29 0.62 18.99
C TYR A 20 -6.16 0.22 19.95
N PHE A 21 -4.94 0.14 19.45
CA PHE A 21 -3.80 -0.38 20.18
C PHE A 21 -2.69 0.67 20.27
N THR A 22 -1.82 0.52 21.27
CA THR A 22 -0.57 1.26 21.29
C THR A 22 0.35 0.81 20.16
N THR A 23 1.35 1.62 19.81
CA THR A 23 2.36 1.27 18.79
C THR A 23 2.98 -0.09 19.05
N GLU A 24 3.33 -0.39 20.30
CA GLU A 24 3.97 -1.67 20.66
C GLU A 24 3.00 -2.86 20.52
N ALA A 25 1.75 -2.72 20.93
CA ALA A 25 0.75 -3.75 20.73
C ALA A 25 0.45 -3.99 19.24
N SER A 26 0.34 -2.93 18.46
CA SER A 26 0.18 -3.02 16.99
C SER A 26 1.38 -3.70 16.33
N ARG A 27 2.60 -3.40 16.79
CA ARG A 27 3.83 -4.00 16.26
C ARG A 27 3.88 -5.52 16.51
N ILE A 28 3.41 -5.99 17.66
CA ILE A 28 3.30 -7.44 17.95
C ILE A 28 2.35 -8.11 16.95
N LEU A 29 1.17 -7.52 16.72
CA LEU A 29 0.20 -8.04 15.75
C LEU A 29 0.77 -8.02 14.33
N LEU A 30 1.44 -6.94 13.96
CA LEU A 30 2.09 -6.80 12.64
C LEU A 30 3.13 -7.90 12.42
N VAL A 31 3.99 -8.16 13.40
CA VAL A 31 5.02 -9.20 13.29
C VAL A 31 4.37 -10.57 13.05
N ASN A 32 3.32 -10.91 13.78
CA ASN A 32 2.62 -12.17 13.60
C ASN A 32 1.98 -12.28 12.21
N ASN A 33 1.32 -11.22 11.74
CA ASN A 33 0.73 -11.19 10.41
C ASN A 33 1.79 -11.30 9.31
N MET A 34 2.90 -10.59 9.44
CA MET A 34 4.00 -10.64 8.48
C MET A 34 4.62 -12.04 8.39
N GLU A 35 4.84 -12.71 9.53
CA GLU A 35 5.38 -14.08 9.53
C GLU A 35 4.45 -15.06 8.81
N GLU A 36 3.14 -14.94 9.01
CA GLU A 36 2.16 -15.77 8.31
C GLU A 36 2.15 -15.47 6.81
N ILE A 37 2.09 -14.19 6.41
CA ILE A 37 2.09 -13.78 4.99
C ILE A 37 3.34 -14.29 4.29
N LEU A 38 4.53 -14.04 4.85
CA LEU A 38 5.79 -14.44 4.25
C LEU A 38 5.88 -15.97 4.12
N THR A 39 5.45 -16.70 5.16
CA THR A 39 5.45 -18.17 5.15
C THR A 39 4.51 -18.73 4.08
N ARG A 40 3.30 -18.18 3.96
CA ARG A 40 2.37 -18.58 2.89
C ARG A 40 2.93 -18.32 1.50
N LEU A 41 3.51 -17.15 1.27
CA LEU A 41 4.12 -16.79 -0.02
C LEU A 41 5.30 -17.70 -0.40
N GLU A 42 5.98 -18.29 0.58
CA GLU A 42 7.09 -19.20 0.36
C GLU A 42 6.64 -20.65 0.13
N GLN A 43 5.64 -21.11 0.86
CA GLN A 43 5.28 -22.54 0.97
C GLN A 43 4.03 -22.91 0.17
N ASP A 44 3.08 -21.99 0.00
CA ASP A 44 1.82 -22.25 -0.68
C ASP A 44 1.94 -21.85 -2.17
N VAL A 45 1.88 -22.83 -3.04
CA VAL A 45 2.00 -22.64 -4.49
C VAL A 45 0.80 -21.92 -5.09
N ASP A 46 -0.36 -22.00 -4.44
CA ASP A 46 -1.60 -21.35 -4.88
C ASP A 46 -1.72 -19.91 -4.37
N TYR A 47 -0.90 -19.53 -3.36
CA TYR A 47 -0.84 -18.18 -2.82
C TYR A 47 0.17 -17.34 -3.61
N LEU A 48 -0.28 -16.83 -4.76
CA LEU A 48 0.59 -16.29 -5.80
C LEU A 48 1.27 -14.98 -5.41
N PHE A 49 0.55 -14.09 -4.74
CA PHE A 49 1.07 -12.78 -4.33
C PHE A 49 0.27 -12.17 -3.18
N TYR A 50 0.82 -11.14 -2.56
CA TYR A 50 0.17 -10.32 -1.54
C TYR A 50 0.53 -8.85 -1.68
N VAL A 51 -0.44 -7.95 -1.52
CA VAL A 51 -0.23 -6.50 -1.51
C VAL A 51 -0.12 -6.01 -0.07
N LEU A 52 1.04 -5.50 0.27
CA LEU A 52 1.34 -4.99 1.61
C LEU A 52 0.89 -3.54 1.74
N ASP A 53 -0.37 -3.31 1.94
CA ASP A 53 -1.05 -2.03 2.24
C ASP A 53 -0.60 -0.75 1.49
N GLY A 54 0.46 -0.82 0.71
CA GLY A 54 1.04 0.35 0.07
C GLY A 54 1.84 1.28 1.00
N GLN A 55 2.05 0.91 2.27
CA GLN A 55 2.77 1.69 3.29
C GLN A 55 4.13 1.06 3.63
N THR A 56 5.24 1.74 3.37
CA THR A 56 6.57 1.23 3.73
C THR A 56 6.90 1.34 5.22
N ALA A 57 6.21 2.20 5.97
CA ALA A 57 6.29 2.27 7.43
C ALA A 57 6.01 0.91 8.10
N VAL A 58 5.18 0.06 7.48
CA VAL A 58 4.93 -1.32 7.92
C VAL A 58 6.21 -2.15 7.92
N LEU A 59 7.06 -1.99 6.90
CA LEU A 59 8.35 -2.67 6.83
C LEU A 59 9.34 -2.14 7.88
N GLU A 60 9.32 -0.83 8.14
CA GLU A 60 10.14 -0.22 9.19
C GLU A 60 9.82 -0.84 10.56
N ASP A 61 8.53 -0.90 10.93
CA ASP A 61 8.06 -1.51 12.17
C ASP A 61 8.39 -3.01 12.24
N TYR A 62 8.21 -3.73 11.15
CA TYR A 62 8.57 -5.15 11.10
C TYR A 62 10.06 -5.38 11.32
N PHE A 63 10.92 -4.61 10.66
CA PHE A 63 12.36 -4.76 10.77
C PHE A 63 12.95 -4.18 12.08
N ALA A 64 12.22 -3.35 12.80
CA ALA A 64 12.60 -2.96 14.15
C ALA A 64 12.64 -4.19 15.10
N VAL A 65 11.82 -5.21 14.84
CA VAL A 65 11.74 -6.45 15.62
C VAL A 65 12.48 -7.61 14.94
N LYS A 66 12.41 -7.69 13.61
CA LYS A 66 12.94 -8.81 12.80
C LYS A 66 13.94 -8.33 11.74
N PRO A 67 15.04 -7.66 12.13
CA PRO A 67 16.01 -7.12 11.16
C PRO A 67 16.67 -8.20 10.30
N GLN A 68 16.77 -9.44 10.78
CA GLN A 68 17.36 -10.59 10.09
C GLN A 68 16.54 -11.04 8.87
N TYR A 69 15.27 -10.62 8.75
CA TYR A 69 14.39 -11.05 7.66
C TYR A 69 14.34 -10.10 6.46
N ARG A 70 15.23 -9.10 6.41
CA ARG A 70 15.33 -8.18 5.26
C ARG A 70 15.54 -8.91 3.94
N GLU A 71 16.42 -9.90 3.93
CA GLU A 71 16.72 -10.68 2.73
C GLU A 71 15.53 -11.57 2.30
N ARG A 72 14.78 -12.11 3.26
CA ARG A 72 13.57 -12.88 3.01
C ARG A 72 12.50 -12.02 2.31
N VAL A 73 12.26 -10.82 2.83
CA VAL A 73 11.35 -9.84 2.22
C VAL A 73 11.84 -9.42 0.84
N ARG A 74 13.13 -9.12 0.68
CA ARG A 74 13.72 -8.74 -0.59
C ARG A 74 13.54 -9.82 -1.66
N ALA A 75 13.75 -11.08 -1.31
CA ALA A 75 13.56 -12.20 -2.23
C ALA A 75 12.11 -12.31 -2.72
N LEU A 76 11.13 -12.14 -1.83
CA LEU A 76 9.71 -12.19 -2.18
C LEU A 76 9.27 -10.97 -3.02
N VAL A 77 9.80 -9.78 -2.75
CA VAL A 77 9.55 -8.58 -3.59
C VAL A 77 10.16 -8.76 -4.97
N ALA A 78 11.41 -9.21 -5.06
CA ALA A 78 12.08 -9.46 -6.33
C ALA A 78 11.38 -10.55 -7.17
N ALA A 79 10.77 -11.53 -6.51
CA ALA A 79 9.97 -12.57 -7.16
C ALA A 79 8.56 -12.10 -7.58
N GLY A 80 8.17 -10.85 -7.26
CA GLY A 80 6.82 -10.32 -7.50
C GLY A 80 5.74 -10.94 -6.62
N LYS A 81 6.12 -11.66 -5.58
CA LYS A 81 5.19 -12.30 -4.65
C LYS A 81 4.73 -11.34 -3.54
N LEU A 82 5.57 -10.44 -3.08
CA LEU A 82 5.22 -9.40 -2.11
C LEU A 82 5.27 -8.03 -2.79
N ILE A 83 4.15 -7.33 -2.84
CA ILE A 83 4.01 -6.04 -3.50
C ILE A 83 4.02 -4.95 -2.43
N ILE A 84 4.93 -3.97 -2.56
CA ILE A 84 5.21 -2.92 -1.57
C ILE A 84 5.09 -1.51 -2.15
N GLY A 85 4.93 -0.51 -1.29
CA GLY A 85 4.83 0.91 -1.68
C GLY A 85 3.52 1.27 -2.38
N PRO A 86 3.36 2.49 -2.89
CA PRO A 86 4.38 3.53 -3.09
C PRO A 86 4.56 4.51 -1.92
N TRP A 87 3.68 4.49 -0.92
CA TRP A 87 3.67 5.43 0.18
C TRP A 87 4.65 5.06 1.29
N TYR A 88 5.12 6.07 2.04
CA TYR A 88 5.67 5.83 3.37
C TYR A 88 4.55 5.49 4.35
N THR A 89 3.51 6.35 4.39
CA THR A 89 2.25 6.08 5.10
C THR A 89 1.07 6.65 4.31
N GLN A 90 -0.10 6.06 4.43
CA GLN A 90 -1.31 6.59 3.81
C GLN A 90 -1.78 7.83 4.57
N THR A 91 -2.39 8.79 3.86
CA THR A 91 -2.80 10.08 4.44
C THR A 91 -4.11 10.56 3.84
N ASP A 92 -4.86 11.33 4.61
CA ASP A 92 -5.96 12.13 4.11
C ASP A 92 -5.42 13.36 3.39
N THR A 93 -5.48 13.35 2.08
CA THR A 93 -4.79 14.32 1.23
C THR A 93 -5.39 15.71 1.24
N THR A 94 -6.56 15.89 1.85
CA THR A 94 -7.24 17.17 2.00
C THR A 94 -6.86 17.92 3.27
N ILE A 95 -6.23 17.24 4.24
CA ILE A 95 -5.86 17.85 5.53
C ILE A 95 -4.37 18.06 5.73
N VAL A 96 -3.55 17.57 4.79
CA VAL A 96 -2.10 17.75 4.82
C VAL A 96 -1.65 18.65 3.68
N ALA A 97 -0.49 19.29 3.84
CA ALA A 97 0.10 20.11 2.79
C ALA A 97 0.54 19.27 1.59
N GLY A 98 0.48 19.82 0.37
CA GLY A 98 0.94 19.16 -0.84
C GLY A 98 2.40 18.72 -0.78
N GLU A 99 3.27 19.49 -0.12
CA GLU A 99 4.66 19.14 0.16
C GLU A 99 4.77 17.85 1.02
N SER A 100 3.88 17.69 1.98
CA SER A 100 3.83 16.46 2.81
C SER A 100 3.46 15.25 1.99
N ILE A 101 2.53 15.38 1.03
CA ILE A 101 2.15 14.31 0.11
C ILE A 101 3.33 13.92 -0.78
N ALA A 102 4.01 14.92 -1.37
CA ALA A 102 5.17 14.69 -2.23
C ALA A 102 6.31 14.00 -1.45
N ARG A 103 6.62 14.46 -0.23
CA ARG A 103 7.64 13.82 0.62
C ARG A 103 7.26 12.42 1.04
N ASN A 104 6.00 12.19 1.36
CA ASN A 104 5.50 10.87 1.71
C ASN A 104 5.76 9.85 0.57
N LEU A 105 5.41 10.21 -0.67
CA LEU A 105 5.73 9.39 -1.85
C LEU A 105 7.25 9.23 -2.06
N LEU A 106 8.01 10.32 -1.89
CA LEU A 106 9.46 10.27 -2.02
C LEU A 106 10.09 9.28 -1.03
N TYR A 107 9.66 9.31 0.24
CA TYR A 107 10.13 8.39 1.27
C TYR A 107 9.71 6.95 0.96
N GLY A 108 8.43 6.71 0.63
CA GLY A 108 7.95 5.38 0.31
C GLY A 108 8.68 4.75 -0.88
N LEU A 109 8.86 5.49 -1.97
CA LEU A 109 9.61 5.03 -3.13
C LEU A 109 11.09 4.78 -2.82
N ARG A 110 11.71 5.64 -1.99
CA ARG A 110 13.09 5.44 -1.52
C ARG A 110 13.23 4.17 -0.70
N ASP A 111 12.30 3.92 0.21
CA ASP A 111 12.33 2.78 1.12
C ASP A 111 12.10 1.45 0.40
N CYS A 112 11.44 1.47 -0.77
CA CYS A 112 11.30 0.28 -1.62
C CYS A 112 12.62 -0.13 -2.31
N ARG A 113 13.51 0.82 -2.64
CA ARG A 113 14.72 0.57 -3.45
C ARG A 113 15.59 -0.60 -2.99
N PRO A 114 15.83 -0.82 -1.67
CA PRO A 114 16.62 -1.96 -1.22
C PRO A 114 15.95 -3.32 -1.48
N PHE A 115 14.65 -3.34 -1.73
CA PHE A 115 13.86 -4.56 -1.89
C PHE A 115 13.49 -4.84 -3.34
N GLY A 116 13.21 -3.80 -4.14
CA GLY A 116 12.80 -3.92 -5.53
C GLY A 116 11.94 -2.75 -5.99
N GLU A 117 11.21 -2.97 -7.08
CA GLU A 117 10.33 -1.96 -7.64
C GLU A 117 9.06 -1.77 -6.79
N PRO A 118 8.67 -0.53 -6.50
CA PRO A 118 7.42 -0.24 -5.80
C PRO A 118 6.22 -0.46 -6.70
N MET A 119 5.07 -0.74 -6.11
CA MET A 119 3.78 -0.65 -6.79
C MET A 119 3.58 0.78 -7.34
N LYS A 120 3.29 0.89 -8.64
CA LYS A 120 3.03 2.17 -9.32
C LYS A 120 1.53 2.48 -9.38
N ILE A 121 0.85 2.33 -8.26
CA ILE A 121 -0.57 2.65 -8.08
C ILE A 121 -0.72 3.56 -6.88
N GLY A 122 -1.39 4.69 -7.05
CA GLY A 122 -1.76 5.59 -5.95
C GLY A 122 -2.88 4.96 -5.11
N TYR A 123 -2.51 4.01 -4.25
CA TYR A 123 -3.45 3.23 -3.45
C TYR A 123 -3.76 3.93 -2.13
N LEU A 124 -5.01 4.37 -1.96
CA LEU A 124 -5.52 5.04 -0.76
C LEU A 124 -6.91 4.49 -0.41
N PRO A 125 -7.00 3.29 0.18
CA PRO A 125 -8.29 2.61 0.38
C PRO A 125 -9.13 3.24 1.48
N ASP A 126 -8.54 3.87 2.48
CA ASP A 126 -9.25 4.36 3.66
C ASP A 126 -9.19 5.87 3.87
N SER A 127 -8.55 6.62 2.99
CA SER A 127 -8.49 8.09 3.06
C SER A 127 -9.88 8.71 2.88
N PHE A 128 -10.18 9.73 3.71
CA PHE A 128 -11.50 10.37 3.76
C PHE A 128 -11.62 11.58 2.83
N GLY A 129 -10.54 11.96 2.17
CA GLY A 129 -10.54 13.08 1.23
C GLY A 129 -9.49 12.91 0.15
N MET A 130 -9.88 13.18 -1.10
CA MET A 130 -9.00 13.17 -2.26
C MET A 130 -8.79 14.60 -2.75
N SER A 131 -7.56 15.08 -2.68
CA SER A 131 -7.17 16.38 -3.25
C SER A 131 -7.25 16.35 -4.77
N GLY A 132 -7.84 17.36 -5.38
CA GLY A 132 -7.87 17.54 -6.84
C GLY A 132 -6.47 17.68 -7.47
N GLN A 133 -5.40 17.88 -6.70
CA GLN A 133 -4.02 17.93 -7.16
C GLN A 133 -3.32 16.55 -7.15
N LEU A 134 -3.94 15.53 -6.58
CA LEU A 134 -3.35 14.19 -6.48
C LEU A 134 -2.93 13.61 -7.84
N PRO A 135 -3.73 13.69 -8.92
CA PRO A 135 -3.32 13.19 -10.22
C PRO A 135 -2.04 13.86 -10.74
N HIS A 136 -1.92 15.19 -10.51
CA HIS A 136 -0.73 15.94 -10.88
C HIS A 136 0.51 15.45 -10.07
N ILE A 137 0.36 15.31 -8.76
CA ILE A 137 1.44 14.81 -7.89
C ILE A 137 1.84 13.39 -8.32
N TYR A 138 0.89 12.48 -8.51
CA TYR A 138 1.17 11.12 -8.95
C TYR A 138 1.97 11.07 -10.25
N ASN A 139 1.60 11.87 -11.25
CA ASN A 139 2.30 11.92 -12.52
C ASN A 139 3.77 12.31 -12.36
N GLN A 140 4.12 13.20 -11.42
CA GLN A 140 5.51 13.58 -11.15
C GLN A 140 6.33 12.41 -10.60
N PHE A 141 5.69 11.41 -9.99
CA PHE A 141 6.31 10.18 -9.50
C PHE A 141 6.17 8.98 -10.44
N GLY A 142 5.67 9.19 -11.66
CA GLY A 142 5.42 8.13 -12.63
C GLY A 142 4.32 7.16 -12.22
N ILE A 143 3.39 7.62 -11.39
CA ILE A 143 2.19 6.89 -10.98
C ILE A 143 1.04 7.38 -11.86
N THR A 144 0.58 6.54 -12.77
CA THR A 144 -0.46 6.88 -13.77
C THR A 144 -1.83 6.28 -13.44
N ARG A 145 -1.92 5.52 -12.36
CA ARG A 145 -3.16 4.88 -11.91
C ARG A 145 -3.35 5.11 -10.44
N ALA A 146 -4.60 5.27 -10.03
CA ALA A 146 -4.97 5.37 -8.62
C ALA A 146 -6.11 4.41 -8.30
N MET A 147 -6.13 3.97 -7.05
CA MET A 147 -7.21 3.15 -6.51
C MET A 147 -7.57 3.70 -5.13
N PHE A 148 -8.83 4.02 -4.96
CA PHE A 148 -9.39 4.51 -3.70
C PHE A 148 -10.83 4.04 -3.57
N TRP A 149 -11.36 4.07 -2.38
CA TRP A 149 -12.71 3.62 -2.12
C TRP A 149 -13.66 4.78 -1.80
N ARG A 150 -13.20 5.77 -1.02
CA ARG A 150 -14.02 6.90 -0.52
C ARG A 150 -13.27 8.22 -0.64
N GLY A 151 -13.90 9.28 -0.19
CA GLY A 151 -13.26 10.61 -0.18
C GLY A 151 -13.34 11.37 -1.50
N CYS A 152 -14.05 10.83 -2.49
CA CYS A 152 -14.30 11.52 -3.76
C CYS A 152 -15.72 12.11 -3.76
N SER A 153 -15.82 13.40 -4.06
CA SER A 153 -17.12 14.08 -4.15
C SER A 153 -17.82 13.74 -5.46
N PRO A 154 -19.16 13.57 -5.47
CA PRO A 154 -19.94 13.46 -6.71
C PRO A 154 -19.73 14.63 -7.67
N ARG A 155 -19.23 15.79 -7.17
CA ARG A 155 -18.89 16.94 -8.01
C ARG A 155 -17.66 16.74 -8.87
N HIS A 156 -16.79 15.79 -8.52
CA HIS A 156 -15.53 15.51 -9.21
C HIS A 156 -15.60 14.23 -10.03
N GLY A 157 -16.61 13.40 -9.79
CA GLY A 157 -16.67 12.08 -10.34
C GLY A 157 -17.87 11.82 -11.19
N SER A 158 -17.74 10.83 -11.97
CA SER A 158 -18.84 10.17 -12.62
C SER A 158 -19.47 9.16 -11.65
N ASP A 159 -20.66 8.72 -11.96
CA ASP A 159 -21.34 7.58 -11.37
C ASP A 159 -20.67 6.23 -11.75
N LYS A 160 -19.54 6.28 -12.43
CA LYS A 160 -18.77 5.11 -12.88
C LYS A 160 -17.71 4.73 -11.86
N THR A 161 -17.40 3.45 -11.81
CA THR A 161 -16.30 2.91 -10.97
C THR A 161 -14.91 3.20 -11.55
N GLU A 162 -14.84 3.60 -12.84
CA GLU A 162 -13.61 3.99 -13.52
C GLU A 162 -13.80 5.34 -14.19
N PHE A 163 -12.80 6.22 -14.05
CA PHE A 163 -12.75 7.53 -14.74
C PHE A 163 -11.29 7.91 -15.00
N LEU A 164 -11.11 8.75 -16.03
CA LEU A 164 -9.82 9.27 -16.48
C LEU A 164 -9.64 10.73 -16.05
#